data_724270152ed4cf5b04346dc444b32803
#
_entry.id   724270152ed4cf5b04346dc444b32803
#
_cell.length_a   1.000
_cell.length_b   1.000
_cell.length_c   1.000
_cell.angle_alpha   90.00
_cell.angle_beta   90.00
_cell.angle_gamma   90.00
#
_symmetry.space_group_name_H-M   'P 1'
#
loop_
_entity.id
_entity.type
_entity.pdbx_description
1 polymer ?
#
loop_
_entity_poly.entity_id
_entity_poly.type
_entity_poly.pdbx_seq_one_letter_code
_entity_poly.pdbx_strand_id
1 'polypeptide(L)'
;MSIELFEHNETAYRAAVKMLAERGKAAVIHPTGTGKSFIGFKLCEDNPDKTICWLSPSKYIFKTQLENLSEVCGYVPQNIKFYTYAKLMMLSDEQLSEINPDYIILDEYHRVGAELWGRGVYHLLDTYKNVPVLGLSATAVRYLDGCRDMTDEL
;
A
#
# COMPACT_ATOMS: atom_id res chain seq x y z
N MET A 1 16.01 2.70 15.70
CA MET A 1 16.50 1.86 14.61
C MET A 1 15.83 2.27 13.32
N SER A 2 16.55 2.25 12.22
CA SER A 2 15.97 2.62 10.94
C SER A 2 15.89 1.42 9.98
N ILE A 3 14.91 1.47 9.10
CA ILE A 3 14.75 0.46 8.06
C ILE A 3 15.76 0.73 6.96
N GLU A 4 16.63 -0.24 6.69
CA GLU A 4 17.59 -0.16 5.61
C GLU A 4 17.06 -0.93 4.41
N LEU A 5 17.05 -0.29 3.26
CA LEU A 5 16.57 -0.90 2.02
C LEU A 5 17.74 -1.39 1.19
N PHE A 6 17.53 -2.48 0.45
CA PHE A 6 18.46 -2.88 -0.60
C PHE A 6 18.56 -1.74 -1.62
N GLU A 7 19.68 -1.67 -2.33
CA GLU A 7 19.97 -0.60 -3.26
C GLU A 7 18.83 -0.35 -4.26
N HIS A 8 18.31 -1.42 -4.87
CA HIS A 8 17.21 -1.28 -5.83
C HIS A 8 15.92 -0.78 -5.18
N ASN A 9 15.67 -1.17 -3.93
CA ASN A 9 14.50 -0.70 -3.19
C ASN A 9 14.66 0.75 -2.74
N GLU A 10 15.88 1.16 -2.39
CA GLU A 10 16.17 2.54 -2.02
C GLU A 10 15.88 3.48 -3.20
N THR A 11 16.33 3.11 -4.39
CA THR A 11 16.06 3.88 -5.60
C THR A 11 14.56 3.97 -5.87
N ALA A 12 13.85 2.84 -5.76
CA ALA A 12 12.40 2.80 -5.96
C ALA A 12 11.67 3.64 -4.90
N TYR A 13 12.12 3.58 -3.67
CA TYR A 13 11.53 4.35 -2.57
C TYR A 13 11.64 5.86 -2.84
N ARG A 14 12.83 6.31 -3.21
CA ARG A 14 13.06 7.74 -3.50
C ARG A 14 12.20 8.21 -4.66
N ALA A 15 12.10 7.40 -5.71
CA ALA A 15 11.24 7.73 -6.86
C ALA A 15 9.76 7.79 -6.44
N ALA A 16 9.32 6.84 -5.60
CA ALA A 16 7.94 6.81 -5.11
C ALA A 16 7.62 8.04 -4.26
N VAL A 17 8.51 8.42 -3.34
CA VAL A 17 8.31 9.60 -2.50
C VAL A 17 8.18 10.86 -3.36
N LYS A 18 9.01 10.98 -4.37
CA LYS A 18 8.96 12.11 -5.30
C LYS A 18 7.62 12.14 -6.04
N MET A 19 7.17 10.99 -6.54
CA MET A 19 5.88 10.91 -7.25
C MET A 19 4.71 11.24 -6.33
N LEU A 20 4.74 10.78 -5.08
CA LEU A 20 3.70 11.10 -4.11
C LEU A 20 3.64 12.60 -3.86
N ALA A 21 4.79 13.26 -3.74
CA ALA A 21 4.85 14.71 -3.53
C ALA A 21 4.36 15.50 -4.74
N GLU A 22 4.68 15.03 -5.94
CA GLU A 22 4.37 15.76 -7.19
C GLU A 22 2.96 15.45 -7.71
N ARG A 23 2.49 14.20 -7.58
CA ARG A 23 1.25 13.73 -8.20
C ARG A 23 0.24 13.15 -7.24
N GLY A 24 0.63 12.89 -5.99
CA GLY A 24 -0.22 12.24 -5.01
C GLY A 24 -0.43 10.75 -5.23
N LYS A 25 0.22 10.16 -6.23
CA LYS A 25 0.12 8.73 -6.54
C LYS A 25 1.45 8.20 -6.99
N ALA A 26 1.78 6.97 -6.57
CA ALA A 26 2.98 6.27 -7.02
C ALA A 26 2.69 4.77 -7.05
N ALA A 27 3.33 4.08 -7.97
CA ALA A 27 3.26 2.63 -8.05
C ALA A 27 4.68 2.07 -8.09
N VAL A 28 4.94 1.07 -7.25
CA VAL A 28 6.21 0.35 -7.23
C VAL A 28 5.94 -1.06 -7.70
N ILE A 29 6.57 -1.44 -8.79
CA ILE A 29 6.39 -2.75 -9.41
C ILE A 29 7.71 -3.49 -9.33
N HIS A 30 7.76 -4.52 -8.48
CA HIS A 30 8.93 -5.35 -8.29
C HIS A 30 8.53 -6.81 -8.26
N PRO A 31 9.38 -7.71 -8.75
CA PRO A 31 9.12 -9.15 -8.64
C PRO A 31 8.94 -9.57 -7.18
N THR A 32 8.15 -10.61 -6.98
CA THR A 32 7.95 -11.17 -5.64
C THR A 32 9.31 -11.56 -5.03
N GLY A 33 9.47 -11.28 -3.74
CA GLY A 33 10.70 -11.61 -3.03
C GLY A 33 11.76 -10.52 -3.02
N THR A 34 11.49 -9.37 -3.65
CA THR A 34 12.46 -8.26 -3.71
C THR A 34 12.30 -7.25 -2.57
N GLY A 35 11.44 -7.54 -1.59
CA GLY A 35 11.28 -6.68 -0.42
C GLY A 35 10.39 -5.46 -0.65
N LYS A 36 9.44 -5.53 -1.58
CA LYS A 36 8.57 -4.38 -1.88
C LYS A 36 7.79 -3.88 -0.68
N SER A 37 7.39 -4.77 0.24
CA SER A 37 6.68 -4.36 1.45
C SER A 37 7.54 -3.47 2.35
N PHE A 38 8.85 -3.64 2.33
CA PHE A 38 9.76 -2.80 3.12
C PHE A 38 9.75 -1.36 2.63
N ILE A 39 9.47 -1.14 1.35
CA ILE A 39 9.30 0.21 0.80
C ILE A 39 8.12 0.90 1.49
N GLY A 40 7.01 0.20 1.65
CA GLY A 40 5.84 0.71 2.38
C GLY A 40 6.15 0.96 3.85
N PHE A 41 6.86 0.04 4.50
CA PHE A 41 7.24 0.22 5.90
C PHE A 41 8.20 1.39 6.09
N LYS A 42 9.10 1.62 5.13
CA LYS A 42 10.00 2.78 5.16
C LYS A 42 9.21 4.09 5.09
N LEU A 43 8.17 4.13 4.27
CA LEU A 43 7.28 5.29 4.21
C LEU A 43 6.63 5.55 5.58
N CYS A 44 6.19 4.49 6.25
CA CYS A 44 5.62 4.61 7.60
C CYS A 44 6.64 5.14 8.60
N GLU A 45 7.87 4.64 8.54
CA GLU A 45 8.95 5.06 9.43
C GLU A 45 9.32 6.53 9.23
N ASP A 46 9.40 6.96 7.98
CA ASP A 46 9.78 8.35 7.66
C ASP A 46 8.67 9.34 7.98
N ASN A 47 7.46 8.88 8.25
CA ASN A 47 6.31 9.70 8.57
C ASN A 47 5.64 9.23 9.88
N PRO A 48 6.37 9.24 10.99
CA PRO A 48 5.87 8.64 12.25
C PRO A 48 4.64 9.35 12.82
N ASP A 49 4.45 10.62 12.49
CA ASP A 49 3.30 11.40 12.96
C ASP A 49 2.08 11.28 12.05
N LYS A 50 2.20 10.50 10.97
CA LYS A 50 1.14 10.33 9.99
C LYS A 50 0.46 8.98 10.18
N THR A 51 -0.82 8.92 9.81
CA THR A 51 -1.59 7.67 9.82
C THR A 51 -1.55 7.04 8.44
N ILE A 52 -1.14 5.78 8.39
CA ILE A 52 -1.03 5.04 7.14
C ILE A 52 -2.13 3.99 7.08
N CYS A 53 -3.01 4.09 6.08
CA CYS A 53 -4.01 3.06 5.82
C CYS A 53 -3.38 2.01 4.89
N TRP A 54 -3.13 0.82 5.41
CA TRP A 54 -2.49 -0.26 4.65
C TRP A 54 -3.53 -1.30 4.27
N LEU A 55 -3.66 -1.56 2.98
CA LEU A 55 -4.59 -2.54 2.43
C LEU A 55 -3.83 -3.70 1.82
N SER A 56 -4.27 -4.91 2.10
CA SER A 56 -3.66 -6.15 1.62
C SER A 56 -4.74 -7.18 1.33
N PRO A 57 -4.46 -8.15 0.43
CA PRO A 57 -5.41 -9.22 0.16
C PRO A 57 -5.69 -10.11 1.37
N SER A 58 -4.73 -10.25 2.27
CA SER A 58 -4.80 -11.21 3.36
C SER A 58 -4.13 -10.67 4.62
N LYS A 59 -4.82 -10.87 5.75
CA LYS A 59 -4.26 -10.57 7.06
C LYS A 59 -3.01 -11.42 7.34
N TYR A 60 -3.01 -12.65 6.86
CA TYR A 60 -1.86 -13.55 7.01
C TYR A 60 -0.62 -13.03 6.28
N ILE A 61 -0.80 -12.53 5.05
CA ILE A 61 0.30 -11.95 4.27
C ILE A 61 0.91 -10.76 5.02
N PHE A 62 0.08 -9.87 5.51
CA PHE A 62 0.55 -8.69 6.25
C PHE A 62 1.27 -9.08 7.54
N LYS A 63 0.72 -10.04 8.27
CA LYS A 63 1.33 -10.53 9.50
C LYS A 63 2.73 -11.10 9.23
N THR A 64 2.87 -11.90 8.17
CA THR A 64 4.15 -12.46 7.76
C THR A 64 5.15 -11.36 7.41
N GLN A 65 4.71 -10.33 6.71
CA GLN A 65 5.56 -9.19 6.36
C GLN A 65 6.05 -8.44 7.61
N LEU A 66 5.16 -8.25 8.60
CA LEU A 66 5.55 -7.62 9.86
C LEU A 66 6.54 -8.47 10.65
N GLU A 67 6.36 -9.78 10.66
CA GLU A 67 7.28 -10.70 11.33
C GLU A 67 8.67 -10.62 10.69
N ASN A 68 8.73 -10.60 9.36
CA ASN A 68 10.01 -10.45 8.63
C ASN A 68 10.67 -9.12 8.96
N LEU A 69 9.90 -8.05 9.00
CA LEU A 69 10.42 -6.73 9.34
C LEU A 69 10.97 -6.71 10.77
N SER A 70 10.25 -7.30 11.72
CA SER A 70 10.68 -7.38 13.11
C SER A 70 11.99 -8.16 13.25
N GLU A 71 12.15 -9.24 12.49
CA GLU A 71 13.39 -10.04 12.50
C GLU A 71 14.58 -9.24 11.96
N VAL A 72 14.36 -8.45 10.92
CA VAL A 72 15.43 -7.69 10.26
C VAL A 72 15.78 -6.41 11.02
N CYS A 73 14.76 -5.67 11.47
CA CYS A 73 14.94 -4.33 12.03
C CYS A 73 14.75 -4.26 13.54
N GLY A 74 14.16 -5.27 14.16
CA GLY A 74 13.95 -5.31 15.61
C GLY A 74 12.73 -4.53 16.09
N TYR A 75 11.93 -3.96 15.19
CA TYR A 75 10.70 -3.25 15.55
C TYR A 75 9.74 -3.22 14.37
N VAL A 76 8.51 -2.77 14.64
CA VAL A 76 7.51 -2.54 13.58
C VAL A 76 6.91 -1.15 13.76
N PRO A 77 6.54 -0.45 12.67
CA PRO A 77 5.86 0.84 12.77
C PRO A 77 4.52 0.72 13.50
N GLN A 78 4.18 1.73 14.30
CA GLN A 78 2.95 1.72 15.10
C GLN A 78 1.86 2.61 14.51
N ASN A 79 2.11 3.26 13.39
CA ASN A 79 1.20 4.23 12.77
C ASN A 79 0.41 3.64 11.60
N ILE A 80 0.26 2.31 11.55
CA ILE A 80 -0.46 1.62 10.48
C ILE A 80 -1.86 1.23 10.95
N LYS A 81 -2.88 1.61 10.16
CA LYS A 81 -4.23 1.08 10.27
C LYS A 81 -4.40 0.06 9.15
N PHE A 82 -4.49 -1.20 9.50
CA PHE A 82 -4.54 -2.29 8.53
C PHE A 82 -5.97 -2.73 8.24
N TYR A 83 -6.26 -2.96 6.97
CA TYR A 83 -7.50 -3.57 6.50
C TYR A 83 -7.21 -4.52 5.35
N THR A 84 -7.95 -5.64 5.29
CA THR A 84 -7.97 -6.42 4.06
C THR A 84 -8.91 -5.74 3.06
N TYR A 85 -8.73 -6.05 1.77
CA TYR A 85 -9.66 -5.52 0.76
C TYR A 85 -11.10 -5.98 1.02
N ALA A 86 -11.26 -7.22 1.49
CA ALA A 86 -12.57 -7.75 1.83
C ALA A 86 -13.21 -6.98 2.99
N LYS A 87 -12.43 -6.67 4.02
CA LYS A 87 -12.91 -5.91 5.17
C LYS A 87 -13.30 -4.49 4.76
N LEU A 88 -12.51 -3.88 3.88
CA LEU A 88 -12.78 -2.53 3.39
C LEU A 88 -14.16 -2.43 2.76
N MET A 89 -14.56 -3.43 1.98
CA MET A 89 -15.88 -3.46 1.33
C MET A 89 -17.03 -3.51 2.33
N MET A 90 -16.77 -3.98 3.53
CA MET A 90 -17.79 -4.13 4.57
C MET A 90 -17.93 -2.90 5.47
N LEU A 91 -17.06 -1.91 5.32
CA LEU A 91 -17.12 -0.70 6.14
C LEU A 91 -18.28 0.19 5.71
N SER A 92 -18.99 0.74 6.69
CA SER A 92 -20.00 1.79 6.42
C SER A 92 -19.30 3.10 6.06
N ASP A 93 -20.05 4.06 5.51
CA ASP A 93 -19.49 5.38 5.20
C ASP A 93 -18.95 6.06 6.46
N GLU A 94 -19.63 5.87 7.59
CA GLU A 94 -19.18 6.39 8.87
C GLU A 94 -17.84 5.78 9.29
N GLN A 95 -17.72 4.45 9.20
CA GLN A 95 -16.47 3.76 9.53
C GLN A 95 -15.34 4.18 8.60
N LEU A 96 -15.66 4.35 7.31
CA LEU A 96 -14.69 4.78 6.32
C LEU A 96 -14.16 6.18 6.65
N SER A 97 -15.04 7.08 7.05
CA SER A 97 -14.65 8.45 7.39
C SER A 97 -13.80 8.54 8.67
N GLU A 98 -13.88 7.53 9.53
CA GLU A 98 -13.09 7.46 10.75
C GLU A 98 -11.63 7.05 10.51
N ILE A 99 -11.31 6.46 9.36
CA ILE A 99 -9.94 6.06 9.03
C ILE A 99 -9.02 7.28 9.02
N ASN A 100 -9.46 8.33 8.36
CA ASN A 100 -8.73 9.61 8.25
C ASN A 100 -7.22 9.42 8.01
N PRO A 101 -6.84 8.77 6.90
CA PRO A 101 -5.44 8.47 6.64
C PRO A 101 -4.69 9.67 6.08
N ASP A 102 -3.39 9.73 6.35
CA ASP A 102 -2.49 10.68 5.71
C ASP A 102 -1.84 10.11 4.47
N TYR A 103 -1.71 8.78 4.41
CA TYR A 103 -1.24 8.02 3.26
C TYR A 103 -2.05 6.73 3.15
N ILE A 104 -2.20 6.24 1.92
CA ILE A 104 -2.85 4.97 1.64
C ILE A 104 -1.84 4.09 0.91
N ILE A 105 -1.64 2.86 1.39
CA ILE A 105 -0.79 1.86 0.74
C ILE A 105 -1.67 0.71 0.27
N LEU A 106 -1.57 0.39 -1.02
CA LEU A 106 -2.30 -0.71 -1.65
C LEU A 106 -1.29 -1.82 -1.97
N ASP A 107 -1.18 -2.80 -1.07
CA ASP A 107 -0.30 -3.95 -1.28
C ASP A 107 -0.97 -4.94 -2.22
N GLU A 108 -0.18 -5.50 -3.14
CA GLU A 108 -0.70 -6.37 -4.19
C GLU A 108 -1.82 -5.68 -4.97
N TYR A 109 -1.62 -4.40 -5.33
CA TYR A 109 -2.66 -3.55 -5.91
C TYR A 109 -3.21 -4.07 -7.24
N HIS A 110 -2.48 -4.96 -7.92
CA HIS A 110 -2.97 -5.60 -9.14
C HIS A 110 -4.29 -6.36 -8.92
N ARG A 111 -4.61 -6.69 -7.67
CA ARG A 111 -5.87 -7.34 -7.31
C ARG A 111 -7.02 -6.37 -7.13
N VAL A 112 -6.74 -5.06 -7.09
CA VAL A 112 -7.75 -4.01 -6.95
C VAL A 112 -8.74 -4.03 -8.11
N GLY A 113 -8.30 -4.43 -9.30
CA GLY A 113 -9.17 -4.56 -10.46
C GLY A 113 -10.24 -5.65 -10.36
N ALA A 114 -10.17 -6.52 -9.33
CA ALA A 114 -11.24 -7.48 -9.10
C ALA A 114 -12.54 -6.73 -8.81
N GLU A 115 -13.62 -7.16 -9.46
CA GLU A 115 -14.90 -6.48 -9.34
C GLU A 115 -15.33 -6.24 -7.89
N LEU A 116 -15.14 -7.24 -7.03
CA LEU A 116 -15.52 -7.13 -5.63
C LEU A 116 -14.65 -6.15 -4.85
N TRP A 117 -13.35 -6.24 -5.00
CA TRP A 117 -12.42 -5.43 -4.21
C TRP A 117 -12.31 -4.01 -4.73
N GLY A 118 -12.45 -3.86 -6.05
CA GLY A 118 -12.33 -2.55 -6.69
C GLY A 118 -13.31 -1.52 -6.15
N ARG A 119 -14.55 -1.92 -5.89
CA ARG A 119 -15.57 -1.00 -5.37
C ARG A 119 -15.17 -0.38 -4.03
N GLY A 120 -14.66 -1.21 -3.10
CA GLY A 120 -14.24 -0.72 -1.80
C GLY A 120 -13.08 0.24 -1.89
N VAL A 121 -12.09 -0.10 -2.73
CA VAL A 121 -10.92 0.73 -2.94
C VAL A 121 -11.29 2.05 -3.61
N TYR A 122 -12.10 2.02 -4.67
CA TYR A 122 -12.53 3.25 -5.34
C TYR A 122 -13.32 4.15 -4.42
N HIS A 123 -14.15 3.57 -3.56
CA HIS A 123 -14.90 4.34 -2.58
C HIS A 123 -13.97 5.00 -1.56
N LEU A 124 -12.96 4.29 -1.10
CA LEU A 124 -11.94 4.83 -0.20
C LEU A 124 -11.17 5.97 -0.87
N LEU A 125 -10.69 5.75 -2.10
CA LEU A 125 -9.92 6.75 -2.82
C LEU A 125 -10.76 7.97 -3.16
N ASP A 126 -12.03 7.78 -3.46
CA ASP A 126 -12.96 8.88 -3.74
C ASP A 126 -13.24 9.70 -2.48
N THR A 127 -13.36 9.03 -1.33
CA THR A 127 -13.56 9.70 -0.04
C THR A 127 -12.34 10.55 0.33
N TYR A 128 -11.13 10.06 0.04
CA TYR A 128 -9.88 10.70 0.39
C TYR A 128 -9.08 11.11 -0.85
N LYS A 129 -9.69 11.91 -1.72
CA LYS A 129 -9.11 12.31 -3.02
C LYS A 129 -7.74 12.97 -2.94
N ASN A 130 -7.47 13.68 -1.84
CA ASN A 130 -6.23 14.43 -1.68
C ASN A 130 -5.15 13.66 -0.89
N VAL A 131 -5.46 12.44 -0.48
CA VAL A 131 -4.50 11.61 0.27
C VAL A 131 -3.58 10.88 -0.70
N PRO A 132 -2.25 10.97 -0.53
CA PRO A 132 -1.32 10.25 -1.40
C PRO A 132 -1.49 8.74 -1.31
N VAL A 133 -1.37 8.06 -2.44
CA VAL A 133 -1.57 6.61 -2.58
C VAL A 133 -0.32 5.96 -3.15
N LEU A 134 0.20 4.96 -2.44
CA LEU A 134 1.33 4.15 -2.87
C LEU A 134 0.84 2.73 -3.18
N GLY A 135 0.99 2.29 -4.42
CA GLY A 135 0.69 0.93 -4.83
C GLY A 135 1.95 0.07 -4.87
N LEU A 136 1.88 -1.14 -4.33
CA LEU A 136 2.96 -2.11 -4.34
C LEU A 136 2.48 -3.37 -5.06
N SER A 137 3.23 -3.83 -6.06
CA SER A 137 2.81 -5.00 -6.82
C SER A 137 3.98 -5.73 -7.46
N ALA A 138 3.80 -7.02 -7.69
CA ALA A 138 4.75 -7.81 -8.46
C ALA A 138 4.50 -7.65 -9.97
N THR A 139 3.32 -7.18 -10.37
CA THR A 139 2.98 -6.98 -11.77
C THR A 139 1.99 -5.82 -11.91
N ALA A 140 2.12 -5.07 -13.00
CA ALA A 140 1.19 -4.00 -13.35
C ALA A 140 -0.02 -4.50 -14.14
N VAL A 141 0.05 -5.73 -14.67
CA VAL A 141 -0.97 -6.27 -15.56
C VAL A 141 -1.84 -7.28 -14.83
N ARG A 142 -3.15 -7.16 -15.03
CA ARG A 142 -4.10 -8.08 -14.44
C ARG A 142 -4.73 -8.93 -15.53
N TYR A 143 -4.29 -10.19 -15.62
CA TYR A 143 -4.72 -11.10 -16.69
C TYR A 143 -6.21 -11.42 -16.66
N LEU A 144 -6.79 -11.50 -15.47
CA LEU A 144 -8.21 -11.83 -15.33
C LEU A 144 -9.13 -10.75 -15.88
N ASP A 145 -8.62 -9.55 -16.06
CA ASP A 145 -9.38 -8.41 -16.59
C ASP A 145 -8.93 -8.03 -18.00
N GLY A 146 -8.55 -9.02 -18.81
CA GLY A 146 -8.14 -8.77 -20.19
C GLY A 146 -6.80 -8.08 -20.31
N CYS A 147 -5.90 -8.31 -19.39
CA CYS A 147 -4.55 -7.73 -19.38
C CYS A 147 -4.56 -6.21 -19.22
N ARG A 148 -5.58 -5.67 -18.55
CA ARG A 148 -5.64 -4.24 -18.27
C ARG A 148 -4.46 -3.84 -17.39
N ASP A 149 -3.79 -2.74 -17.74
CA ASP A 149 -2.67 -2.22 -16.95
C ASP A 149 -3.19 -1.53 -15.70
N MET A 150 -2.85 -2.08 -14.55
CA MET A 150 -3.33 -1.57 -13.28
C MET A 150 -2.71 -0.25 -12.87
N THR A 151 -1.66 0.20 -13.52
CA THR A 151 -1.10 1.53 -13.23
C THR A 151 -2.07 2.64 -13.64
N ASP A 152 -2.95 2.37 -14.59
CA ASP A 152 -3.97 3.33 -15.03
C ASP A 152 -5.09 3.47 -14.00
N GLU A 153 -5.20 2.52 -13.06
CA GLU A 153 -6.22 2.55 -12.00
C GLU A 153 -5.83 3.47 -10.84
N LEU A 154 -4.57 3.77 -10.70
CA LEU A 154 -4.07 4.67 -9.69
C LEU A 154 -4.05 6.09 -10.23
#